data_80bd702e0925385f6ddb24d027441c5c
#
_entry.id   80bd702e0925385f6ddb24d027441c5c
#
_cell.length_a   1.000
_cell.length_b   1.000
_cell.length_c   1.000
_cell.angle_alpha   90.00
_cell.angle_beta   90.00
_cell.angle_gamma   90.00
#
_symmetry.space_group_name_H-M   'P 1'
#
loop_
_entity.id
_entity.type
_entity.pdbx_description
1 polymer ?
#
loop_
_entity_poly.entity_id
_entity_poly.type
_entity_poly.pdbx_seq_one_letter_code
_entity_poly.pdbx_strand_id
1 'polypeptide(L)'
;NGIDPAADVNIDQSIDFGSTAAAFSGGQGEFTVEFEPSATALESAGEGYVVASLGVDSGYVPYTSYSTTKEYMEQNEEIIQRFTNALQKGMEYVNTHTPAEIAEIIAPQFEETDIETIETIVTRYYEQDTWKDNLVFEESSFDLLQNILNGAGELDNRVPYDKLVNNQFAKKAASKE
;
A
#
# COMPACT_ATOMS: atom_id res chain seq x y z
N ASN A 1 -13.63 -14.83 -13.30
CA ASN A 1 -14.93 -14.29 -13.72
C ASN A 1 -15.20 -14.50 -15.21
N GLY A 2 -14.30 -15.14 -15.96
CA GLY A 2 -14.48 -15.45 -17.39
C GLY A 2 -14.25 -14.26 -18.34
N ILE A 3 -13.70 -13.16 -17.86
CA ILE A 3 -13.28 -12.02 -18.67
C ILE A 3 -11.83 -12.24 -19.10
N ASP A 4 -11.56 -12.14 -20.40
CA ASP A 4 -10.19 -12.12 -20.93
C ASP A 4 -9.71 -10.66 -21.01
N PRO A 5 -8.75 -10.24 -20.18
CA PRO A 5 -8.30 -8.84 -20.15
C PRO A 5 -7.70 -8.37 -21.48
N ALA A 6 -7.21 -9.27 -22.32
CA ALA A 6 -6.65 -8.92 -23.62
C ALA A 6 -7.71 -8.77 -24.73
N ALA A 7 -8.89 -9.40 -24.56
CA ALA A 7 -9.93 -9.45 -25.59
C ALA A 7 -11.19 -8.66 -25.22
N ASP A 8 -11.54 -8.64 -23.92
CA ASP A 8 -12.83 -8.14 -23.46
C ASP A 8 -12.76 -6.72 -22.87
N VAL A 9 -11.57 -6.23 -22.52
CA VAL A 9 -11.36 -4.89 -21.96
C VAL A 9 -10.22 -4.17 -22.66
N ASN A 10 -10.34 -2.85 -22.73
CA ASN A 10 -9.27 -1.98 -23.21
C ASN A 10 -8.57 -1.36 -21.99
N ILE A 11 -7.33 -1.80 -21.71
CA ILE A 11 -6.53 -1.29 -20.60
C ILE A 11 -5.58 -0.23 -21.16
N ASP A 12 -5.85 1.04 -20.86
CA ASP A 12 -4.99 2.17 -21.25
C ASP A 12 -3.96 2.45 -20.16
N GLN A 13 -2.70 2.17 -20.46
CA GLN A 13 -1.55 2.42 -19.59
C GLN A 13 -0.71 3.62 -20.07
N SER A 14 -1.20 4.40 -21.03
CA SER A 14 -0.47 5.53 -21.60
C SER A 14 -0.54 6.80 -20.76
N ILE A 15 -1.45 6.84 -19.79
CA ILE A 15 -1.66 7.99 -18.89
C ILE A 15 -0.78 7.81 -17.67
N ASP A 16 0.03 8.82 -17.36
CA ASP A 16 0.81 8.83 -16.12
C ASP A 16 -0.09 8.68 -14.89
N PHE A 17 0.31 7.85 -13.95
CA PHE A 17 -0.50 7.51 -12.77
C PHE A 17 -0.96 8.74 -11.97
N GLY A 18 -0.16 9.79 -11.87
CA GLY A 18 -0.55 11.05 -11.24
C GLY A 18 -1.61 11.86 -11.98
N SER A 19 -2.02 11.42 -13.19
CA SER A 19 -3.01 12.10 -14.05
C SER A 19 -4.25 11.26 -14.32
N THR A 20 -4.33 10.03 -13.81
CA THR A 20 -5.43 9.09 -14.08
C THR A 20 -6.77 9.60 -13.56
N ALA A 21 -6.82 10.14 -12.34
CA ALA A 21 -8.03 10.74 -11.77
C ALA A 21 -8.57 11.90 -12.63
N ALA A 22 -7.67 12.80 -13.08
CA ALA A 22 -8.07 13.92 -13.93
C ALA A 22 -8.55 13.45 -15.32
N ALA A 23 -7.94 12.43 -15.89
CA ALA A 23 -8.36 11.82 -17.14
C ALA A 23 -9.75 11.18 -17.01
N PHE A 24 -10.01 10.46 -15.93
CA PHE A 24 -11.31 9.87 -15.63
C PHE A 24 -12.39 10.93 -15.46
N SER A 25 -12.14 11.99 -14.67
CA SER A 25 -13.03 13.16 -14.53
C SER A 25 -13.31 13.82 -15.88
N GLY A 26 -12.32 13.84 -16.79
CA GLY A 26 -12.43 14.32 -18.16
C GLY A 26 -13.22 13.39 -19.10
N GLY A 27 -13.73 12.25 -18.60
CA GLY A 27 -14.52 11.28 -19.37
C GLY A 27 -13.68 10.27 -20.15
N GLN A 28 -12.41 10.08 -19.79
CA GLN A 28 -11.57 9.04 -20.38
C GLN A 28 -11.72 7.73 -19.58
N GLY A 29 -12.30 6.72 -20.22
CA GLY A 29 -12.54 5.42 -19.61
C GLY A 29 -13.82 5.34 -18.77
N GLU A 30 -14.28 4.12 -18.54
CA GLU A 30 -15.44 3.82 -17.70
C GLU A 30 -15.03 3.46 -16.27
N PHE A 31 -13.78 3.07 -16.09
CA PHE A 31 -13.14 2.73 -14.81
C PHE A 31 -11.75 3.33 -14.74
N THR A 32 -11.31 3.66 -13.54
CA THR A 32 -9.93 4.05 -13.24
C THR A 32 -9.43 3.28 -12.02
N VAL A 33 -8.11 3.12 -11.92
CA VAL A 33 -7.45 2.57 -10.72
C VAL A 33 -6.77 3.72 -10.00
N GLU A 34 -7.22 3.98 -8.79
CA GLU A 34 -6.74 5.11 -7.99
C GLU A 34 -6.27 4.66 -6.61
N PHE A 35 -5.32 5.40 -6.07
CA PHE A 35 -4.98 5.37 -4.66
C PHE A 35 -5.70 6.47 -3.89
N GLU A 36 -5.71 6.34 -2.57
CA GLU A 36 -6.13 7.44 -1.72
C GLU A 36 -5.02 8.55 -1.69
N PRO A 37 -5.39 9.83 -1.65
CA PRO A 37 -6.74 10.40 -1.47
C PRO A 37 -7.56 10.56 -2.75
N SER A 38 -7.03 10.24 -3.93
CA SER A 38 -7.70 10.49 -5.23
C SER A 38 -9.03 9.76 -5.38
N ALA A 39 -9.12 8.51 -4.92
CA ALA A 39 -10.37 7.74 -4.98
C ALA A 39 -11.48 8.41 -4.16
N THR A 40 -11.21 8.81 -2.92
CA THR A 40 -12.17 9.54 -2.06
C THR A 40 -12.51 10.92 -2.65
N ALA A 41 -11.55 11.61 -3.26
CA ALA A 41 -11.80 12.92 -3.88
C ALA A 41 -12.77 12.81 -5.07
N LEU A 42 -12.62 11.83 -5.95
CA LEU A 42 -13.54 11.56 -7.07
C LEU A 42 -14.95 11.25 -6.56
N GLU A 43 -15.05 10.45 -5.50
CA GLU A 43 -16.34 10.09 -4.88
C GLU A 43 -17.03 11.31 -4.24
N SER A 44 -16.28 12.13 -3.50
CA SER A 44 -16.77 13.36 -2.87
C SER A 44 -17.21 14.42 -3.90
N ALA A 45 -16.55 14.47 -5.05
CA ALA A 45 -16.92 15.34 -6.17
C ALA A 45 -18.15 14.82 -6.94
N GLY A 46 -18.61 13.59 -6.68
CA GLY A 46 -19.69 12.94 -7.44
C GLY A 46 -19.30 12.55 -8.85
N GLU A 47 -18.01 12.44 -9.13
CA GLU A 47 -17.47 12.11 -10.45
C GLU A 47 -17.25 10.61 -10.63
N GLY A 48 -17.27 9.83 -9.55
CA GLY A 48 -17.12 8.39 -9.58
C GLY A 48 -17.55 7.72 -8.28
N TYR A 49 -17.42 6.41 -8.21
CA TYR A 49 -17.70 5.59 -7.03
C TYR A 49 -16.63 4.53 -6.88
N VAL A 50 -16.19 4.28 -5.65
CA VAL A 50 -15.33 3.14 -5.35
C VAL A 50 -16.17 1.86 -5.41
N VAL A 51 -15.88 1.01 -6.38
CA VAL A 51 -16.68 -0.22 -6.66
C VAL A 51 -15.97 -1.51 -6.26
N ALA A 52 -14.65 -1.47 -6.13
CA ALA A 52 -13.83 -2.61 -5.70
C ALA A 52 -12.50 -2.14 -5.13
N SER A 53 -11.88 -2.98 -4.31
CA SER A 53 -10.52 -2.79 -3.82
C SER A 53 -9.60 -3.87 -4.37
N LEU A 54 -8.59 -3.47 -5.14
CA LEU A 54 -7.56 -4.41 -5.59
C LEU A 54 -6.78 -5.02 -4.43
N GLY A 55 -6.64 -4.28 -3.32
CA GLY A 55 -5.99 -4.78 -2.12
C GLY A 55 -6.75 -5.95 -1.48
N VAL A 56 -8.09 -5.92 -1.48
CA VAL A 56 -8.93 -7.02 -0.99
C VAL A 56 -8.85 -8.23 -1.93
N ASP A 57 -8.97 -7.99 -3.24
CA ASP A 57 -9.09 -9.06 -4.23
C ASP A 57 -7.75 -9.73 -4.56
N SER A 58 -6.63 -9.04 -4.40
CA SER A 58 -5.29 -9.57 -4.67
C SER A 58 -4.69 -10.42 -3.54
N GLY A 59 -5.26 -10.34 -2.34
CA GLY A 59 -4.70 -10.94 -1.13
C GLY A 59 -3.60 -10.08 -0.51
N TYR A 60 -2.84 -10.64 0.45
CA TYR A 60 -1.80 -9.89 1.16
C TYR A 60 -0.56 -9.69 0.29
N VAL A 61 -0.63 -8.69 -0.57
CA VAL A 61 0.48 -8.26 -1.45
C VAL A 61 1.17 -7.06 -0.81
N PRO A 62 2.51 -7.08 -0.66
CA PRO A 62 3.23 -5.91 -0.18
C PRO A 62 3.23 -4.83 -1.26
N TYR A 63 2.93 -3.59 -0.87
CA TYR A 63 2.97 -2.46 -1.79
C TYR A 63 4.22 -1.62 -1.60
N THR A 64 4.46 -1.15 -0.38
CA THR A 64 5.66 -0.37 -0.06
C THR A 64 6.54 -1.10 0.94
N SER A 65 7.85 -0.90 0.82
CA SER A 65 8.83 -1.42 1.76
C SER A 65 9.97 -0.42 1.95
N TYR A 66 10.56 -0.44 3.13
CA TYR A 66 11.80 0.29 3.39
C TYR A 66 12.99 -0.55 2.95
N SER A 67 13.88 0.06 2.20
CA SER A 67 15.09 -0.60 1.70
C SER A 67 16.34 0.21 2.01
N THR A 68 17.44 -0.49 2.17
CA THR A 68 18.77 0.09 2.38
C THR A 68 19.83 -0.80 1.74
N THR A 69 21.03 -0.28 1.56
CA THR A 69 22.16 -1.11 1.14
C THR A 69 22.62 -2.03 2.27
N LYS A 70 23.19 -3.18 1.92
CA LYS A 70 23.77 -4.11 2.91
C LYS A 70 24.89 -3.46 3.72
N GLU A 71 25.73 -2.68 3.05
CA GLU A 71 26.81 -1.95 3.69
C GLU A 71 26.30 -0.94 4.74
N TYR A 72 25.27 -0.15 4.39
CA TYR A 72 24.69 0.79 5.35
C TYR A 72 24.06 0.05 6.54
N MET A 73 23.38 -1.05 6.29
CA MET A 73 22.77 -1.86 7.32
C MET A 73 23.81 -2.40 8.31
N GLU A 74 24.93 -2.94 7.83
CA GLU A 74 26.01 -3.47 8.65
C GLU A 74 26.72 -2.40 9.49
N GLN A 75 26.86 -1.19 8.94
CA GLN A 75 27.52 -0.06 9.63
C GLN A 75 26.59 0.70 10.57
N ASN A 76 25.26 0.55 10.45
CA ASN A 76 24.29 1.37 11.15
C ASN A 76 23.14 0.56 11.78
N GLU A 77 23.40 -0.65 12.27
CA GLU A 77 22.39 -1.55 12.83
C GLU A 77 21.51 -0.88 13.91
N GLU A 78 22.10 -0.08 14.78
CA GLU A 78 21.39 0.63 15.84
C GLU A 78 20.40 1.65 15.30
N ILE A 79 20.78 2.38 14.24
CA ILE A 79 19.90 3.37 13.60
C ILE A 79 18.72 2.67 12.95
N ILE A 80 18.96 1.57 12.21
CA ILE A 80 17.91 0.80 11.55
C ILE A 80 16.98 0.18 12.58
N GLN A 81 17.52 -0.36 13.69
CA GLN A 81 16.68 -0.92 14.74
C GLN A 81 15.79 0.16 15.39
N ARG A 82 16.33 1.33 15.69
CA ARG A 82 15.54 2.45 16.24
C ARG A 82 14.45 2.92 15.28
N PHE A 83 14.78 3.00 14.01
CA PHE A 83 13.81 3.33 12.96
C PHE A 83 12.70 2.28 12.89
N THR A 84 13.06 1.00 12.84
CA THR A 84 12.09 -0.11 12.83
C THR A 84 11.23 -0.15 14.09
N ASN A 85 11.81 0.12 15.25
CA ASN A 85 11.05 0.23 16.50
C ASN A 85 10.03 1.39 16.48
N ALA A 86 10.38 2.50 15.86
CA ALA A 86 9.45 3.62 15.70
C ALA A 86 8.29 3.28 14.77
N LEU A 87 8.56 2.59 13.67
CA LEU A 87 7.52 2.08 12.76
C LEU A 87 6.60 1.06 13.47
N GLN A 88 7.18 0.13 14.26
CA GLN A 88 6.40 -0.83 15.04
C GLN A 88 5.45 -0.15 16.02
N LYS A 89 5.89 0.91 16.69
CA LYS A 89 5.02 1.73 17.55
C LYS A 89 3.89 2.40 16.76
N GLY A 90 4.18 2.86 15.55
CA GLY A 90 3.15 3.39 14.64
C GLY A 90 2.11 2.33 14.28
N MET A 91 2.54 1.11 13.95
CA MET A 91 1.64 -0.02 13.69
C MET A 91 0.78 -0.37 14.91
N GLU A 92 1.38 -0.41 16.12
CA GLU A 92 0.65 -0.65 17.37
C GLU A 92 -0.38 0.45 17.64
N TYR A 93 -0.05 1.71 17.33
CA TYR A 93 -0.99 2.83 17.46
C TYR A 93 -2.19 2.64 16.52
N VAL A 94 -1.92 2.38 15.24
CA VAL A 94 -2.96 2.13 14.23
C VAL A 94 -3.88 0.98 14.66
N ASN A 95 -3.33 -0.13 15.16
CA ASN A 95 -4.10 -1.31 15.55
C ASN A 95 -4.91 -1.16 16.86
N THR A 96 -4.68 -0.09 17.62
CA THR A 96 -5.31 0.11 18.93
C THR A 96 -6.17 1.36 19.04
N HIS A 97 -6.20 2.20 18.00
CA HIS A 97 -6.95 3.46 17.99
C HIS A 97 -7.99 3.47 16.87
N THR A 98 -8.99 4.32 17.04
CA THR A 98 -10.06 4.50 16.06
C THR A 98 -9.58 5.26 14.83
N PRO A 99 -10.24 5.12 13.67
CA PRO A 99 -9.94 5.93 12.48
C PRO A 99 -9.91 7.45 12.74
N ALA A 100 -10.81 7.95 13.56
CA ALA A 100 -10.85 9.37 13.94
C ALA A 100 -9.59 9.80 14.70
N GLU A 101 -9.16 9.03 15.71
CA GLU A 101 -7.92 9.30 16.47
C GLU A 101 -6.68 9.23 15.58
N ILE A 102 -6.65 8.27 14.64
CA ILE A 102 -5.56 8.16 13.67
C ILE A 102 -5.55 9.38 12.75
N ALA A 103 -6.72 9.77 12.22
CA ALA A 103 -6.86 10.93 11.34
C ALA A 103 -6.35 12.22 12.02
N GLU A 104 -6.68 12.44 13.30
CA GLU A 104 -6.18 13.58 14.06
C GLU A 104 -4.65 13.65 14.14
N ILE A 105 -4.00 12.47 14.34
CA ILE A 105 -2.54 12.40 14.48
C ILE A 105 -1.83 12.63 13.14
N ILE A 106 -2.38 12.11 12.03
CA ILE A 106 -1.73 12.22 10.72
C ILE A 106 -2.11 13.47 9.93
N ALA A 107 -3.21 14.15 10.26
CA ALA A 107 -3.70 15.35 9.57
C ALA A 107 -2.61 16.42 9.31
N PRO A 108 -1.67 16.70 10.23
CA PRO A 108 -0.59 17.66 9.96
C PRO A 108 0.34 17.29 8.79
N GLN A 109 0.31 16.04 8.33
CA GLN A 109 1.09 15.58 7.17
C GLN A 109 0.30 15.69 5.84
N PHE A 110 -0.99 16.03 5.92
CA PHE A 110 -1.92 16.12 4.78
C PHE A 110 -2.62 17.48 4.77
N GLU A 111 -1.84 18.55 4.74
CA GLU A 111 -2.33 19.94 4.87
C GLU A 111 -3.42 20.34 3.86
N GLU A 112 -3.43 19.67 2.68
CA GLU A 112 -4.41 19.95 1.61
C GLU A 112 -5.68 19.09 1.70
N THR A 113 -5.77 18.19 2.69
CA THR A 113 -6.89 17.24 2.85
C THR A 113 -7.59 17.52 4.17
N ASP A 114 -8.90 17.73 4.14
CA ASP A 114 -9.69 17.94 5.36
C ASP A 114 -9.75 16.65 6.22
N ILE A 115 -9.97 16.84 7.52
CA ILE A 115 -9.90 15.75 8.49
C ILE A 115 -10.99 14.69 8.26
N GLU A 116 -12.16 15.07 7.76
CA GLU A 116 -13.26 14.14 7.49
C GLU A 116 -12.90 13.21 6.32
N THR A 117 -12.22 13.75 5.31
CA THR A 117 -11.67 12.97 4.19
C THR A 117 -10.59 12.03 4.68
N ILE A 118 -9.66 12.48 5.55
CA ILE A 118 -8.62 11.63 6.12
C ILE A 118 -9.25 10.49 6.94
N GLU A 119 -10.25 10.76 7.77
CA GLU A 119 -10.95 9.75 8.55
C GLU A 119 -11.64 8.72 7.65
N THR A 120 -12.25 9.15 6.55
CA THR A 120 -12.87 8.28 5.55
C THR A 120 -11.85 7.34 4.92
N ILE A 121 -10.68 7.87 4.54
CA ILE A 121 -9.57 7.09 3.97
C ILE A 121 -9.06 6.05 4.98
N VAL A 122 -8.81 6.48 6.22
CA VAL A 122 -8.33 5.58 7.29
C VAL A 122 -9.35 4.48 7.57
N THR A 123 -10.65 4.82 7.62
CA THR A 123 -11.72 3.85 7.81
C THR A 123 -11.73 2.80 6.70
N ARG A 124 -11.62 3.22 5.45
CA ARG A 124 -11.56 2.34 4.29
C ARG A 124 -10.38 1.37 4.36
N TYR A 125 -9.19 1.87 4.70
CA TYR A 125 -8.01 1.02 4.87
C TYR A 125 -8.11 0.07 6.07
N TYR A 126 -8.82 0.48 7.12
CA TYR A 126 -9.11 -0.38 8.27
C TYR A 126 -10.03 -1.56 7.87
N GLU A 127 -11.10 -1.26 7.17
CA GLU A 127 -12.07 -2.26 6.69
C GLU A 127 -11.47 -3.25 5.69
N GLN A 128 -10.43 -2.86 4.97
CA GLN A 128 -9.69 -3.71 4.02
C GLN A 128 -8.61 -4.56 4.70
N ASP A 129 -8.40 -4.47 6.01
CA ASP A 129 -7.28 -5.13 6.71
C ASP A 129 -5.91 -4.78 6.10
N THR A 130 -5.72 -3.49 5.76
CA THR A 130 -4.50 -3.01 5.07
C THR A 130 -3.28 -3.08 5.97
N TRP A 131 -3.44 -2.82 7.27
CA TRP A 131 -2.35 -2.73 8.23
C TRP A 131 -2.19 -4.01 9.03
N LYS A 132 -0.99 -4.56 9.01
CA LYS A 132 -0.62 -5.76 9.75
C LYS A 132 -0.26 -5.43 11.21
N ASP A 133 -0.21 -6.46 12.06
CA ASP A 133 0.15 -6.32 13.47
C ASP A 133 1.63 -6.00 13.69
N ASN A 134 2.48 -6.33 12.73
CA ASN A 134 3.92 -6.16 12.82
C ASN A 134 4.57 -5.94 11.44
N LEU A 135 5.86 -5.58 11.45
CA LEU A 135 6.64 -5.24 10.27
C LEU A 135 7.34 -6.43 9.61
N VAL A 136 7.05 -7.66 10.02
CA VAL A 136 7.67 -8.84 9.39
C VAL A 136 7.14 -8.99 7.97
N PHE A 137 8.06 -8.98 7.01
CA PHE A 137 7.72 -9.18 5.61
C PHE A 137 7.66 -10.68 5.32
N GLU A 138 6.46 -11.19 5.14
CA GLU A 138 6.21 -12.63 4.97
C GLU A 138 6.66 -13.12 3.59
N GLU A 139 7.27 -14.31 3.56
CA GLU A 139 7.72 -14.95 2.31
C GLU A 139 6.56 -15.24 1.37
N SER A 140 5.41 -15.65 1.90
CA SER A 140 4.20 -15.89 1.10
C SER A 140 3.70 -14.64 0.37
N SER A 141 3.78 -13.47 1.02
CA SER A 141 3.42 -12.19 0.41
C SER A 141 4.42 -11.77 -0.68
N PHE A 142 5.71 -12.03 -0.44
CA PHE A 142 6.75 -11.80 -1.43
C PHE A 142 6.58 -12.68 -2.67
N ASP A 143 6.27 -13.95 -2.47
CA ASP A 143 6.00 -14.89 -3.56
C ASP A 143 4.74 -14.52 -4.35
N LEU A 144 3.69 -14.06 -3.66
CA LEU A 144 2.47 -13.60 -4.30
C LEU A 144 2.74 -12.38 -5.20
N LEU A 145 3.53 -11.40 -4.72
CA LEU A 145 3.94 -10.26 -5.53
C LEU A 145 4.70 -10.71 -6.79
N GLN A 146 5.67 -11.61 -6.63
CA GLN A 146 6.42 -12.12 -7.78
C GLN A 146 5.53 -12.92 -8.75
N ASN A 147 4.52 -13.64 -8.26
CA ASN A 147 3.55 -14.33 -9.12
C ASN A 147 2.76 -13.34 -9.97
N ILE A 148 2.29 -12.24 -9.36
CA ILE A 148 1.54 -11.19 -10.05
C ILE A 148 2.42 -10.54 -11.13
N LEU A 149 3.62 -10.10 -10.76
CA LEU A 149 4.55 -9.46 -11.69
C LEU A 149 4.97 -10.39 -12.85
N ASN A 150 5.24 -11.67 -12.56
CA ASN A 150 5.57 -12.64 -13.59
C ASN A 150 4.38 -12.91 -14.53
N GLY A 151 3.17 -13.03 -13.97
CA GLY A 151 1.94 -13.19 -14.76
C GLY A 151 1.63 -11.99 -15.65
N ALA A 152 2.00 -10.79 -15.23
CA ALA A 152 1.89 -9.56 -16.01
C ALA A 152 3.02 -9.36 -17.05
N GLY A 153 4.05 -10.22 -17.04
CA GLY A 153 5.20 -10.06 -17.92
C GLY A 153 6.23 -9.01 -17.47
N GLU A 154 6.11 -8.53 -16.22
CA GLU A 154 6.95 -7.49 -15.63
C GLU A 154 8.13 -8.05 -14.81
N LEU A 155 8.24 -9.37 -14.72
CA LEU A 155 9.31 -10.05 -13.98
C LEU A 155 9.82 -11.27 -14.75
N ASP A 156 10.96 -11.16 -15.39
CA ASP A 156 11.60 -12.26 -16.14
C ASP A 156 12.21 -13.33 -15.22
N ASN A 157 12.83 -12.89 -14.11
CA ASN A 157 13.56 -13.79 -13.20
C ASN A 157 13.16 -13.52 -11.75
N ARG A 158 12.76 -14.57 -11.04
CA ARG A 158 12.43 -14.48 -9.61
C ARG A 158 13.69 -14.30 -8.77
N VAL A 159 13.55 -13.50 -7.73
CA VAL A 159 14.59 -13.29 -6.72
C VAL A 159 14.30 -14.18 -5.51
N PRO A 160 15.26 -14.96 -4.99
CA PRO A 160 15.09 -15.67 -3.73
C PRO A 160 14.82 -14.70 -2.57
N TYR A 161 13.87 -15.05 -1.73
CA TYR A 161 13.44 -14.23 -0.59
C TYR A 161 14.59 -13.81 0.32
N ASP A 162 15.46 -14.76 0.70
CA ASP A 162 16.62 -14.55 1.57
C ASP A 162 17.69 -13.62 1.00
N LYS A 163 17.64 -13.34 -0.30
CA LYS A 163 18.58 -12.42 -0.97
C LYS A 163 18.14 -10.95 -0.88
N LEU A 164 16.84 -10.72 -0.77
CA LEU A 164 16.27 -9.39 -0.80
C LEU A 164 15.68 -8.94 0.54
N VAL A 165 15.09 -9.87 1.30
CA VAL A 165 14.39 -9.56 2.55
C VAL A 165 15.24 -9.90 3.78
N ASN A 166 15.33 -8.94 4.70
CA ASN A 166 15.96 -9.13 6.01
C ASN A 166 14.97 -8.72 7.12
N ASN A 167 14.45 -9.69 7.83
CA ASN A 167 13.47 -9.47 8.90
C ASN A 167 14.08 -9.35 10.31
N GLN A 168 15.40 -9.34 10.46
CA GLN A 168 16.00 -9.37 11.81
C GLN A 168 15.53 -8.19 12.69
N PHE A 169 15.48 -7.00 12.12
CA PHE A 169 15.06 -5.78 12.84
C PHE A 169 13.55 -5.78 13.14
N ALA A 170 12.74 -6.23 12.17
CA ALA A 170 11.29 -6.34 12.33
C ALA A 170 10.90 -7.37 13.41
N LYS A 171 11.53 -8.55 13.40
CA LYS A 171 11.31 -9.58 14.42
C LYS A 171 11.69 -9.10 15.81
N LYS A 172 12.81 -8.38 15.94
CA LYS A 172 13.23 -7.81 17.21
C LYS A 172 12.29 -6.70 17.69
N ALA A 173 11.80 -5.85 16.80
CA ALA A 173 10.81 -4.82 17.12
C ALA A 173 9.47 -5.42 17.59
N ALA A 174 9.01 -6.50 16.93
CA ALA A 174 7.76 -7.19 17.27
C ALA A 174 7.84 -7.99 18.58
N SER A 175 9.03 -8.45 19.00
CA SER A 175 9.20 -9.25 20.23
C SER A 175 9.11 -8.45 21.52
N LYS A 176 9.04 -7.12 21.47
CA LYS A 176 9.00 -6.21 22.64
C LYS A 176 10.15 -6.41 23.64
N GLU A 177 11.32 -6.89 23.16
CA GLU A 177 12.55 -6.98 23.95
C GLU A 177 13.31 -5.64 24.01
#